data_8c56968e81af5ac8be845b875fc28f43
#
_entry.id   8c56968e81af5ac8be845b875fc28f43
#
_cell.length_a   1.000
_cell.length_b   1.000
_cell.length_c   1.000
_cell.angle_alpha   90.00
_cell.angle_beta   90.00
_cell.angle_gamma   90.00
#
_symmetry.space_group_name_H-M   'P 1'
#
loop_
_entity.id
_entity.type
_entity.pdbx_description
1 polymer ?
#
loop_
_entity_poly.entity_id
_entity_poly.type
_entity_poly.pdbx_seq_one_letter_code
_entity_poly.pdbx_strand_id
1 'polypeptide(L)'
;LGDAIAVVAAKDRETAEKAKKLIKVKYEVLPHVHTIEEAAAEGAPKVFDEEENNICAHKHISRGNAEEAIRNSKYVISHHFETPWTEHAFLEPECAVAFYDEDGDVFIYSTDQSAHQTLHECSLLLGTDKVKVQNALVGGGFGGKEDMTVQHLAALLTYVTKKPVKMKLTRAESLLVHPKRHPFYMDMTMGCDANGNIMGVKAKVASDTGAFASLGGPVLERACT
;
A
#
# COMPACT_ATOMS: atom_id res chain seq x y z
N LEU A 1 0.19 2.38 -12.90
CA LEU A 1 -1.21 2.63 -13.27
C LEU A 1 -1.98 3.05 -12.03
N GLY A 2 -2.77 4.15 -12.10
CA GLY A 2 -3.53 4.64 -10.96
C GLY A 2 -2.89 5.79 -10.19
N ASP A 3 -1.66 6.15 -10.46
CA ASP A 3 -0.98 7.27 -9.80
C ASP A 3 -1.66 8.61 -10.13
N ALA A 4 -1.81 9.46 -9.11
CA ALA A 4 -2.39 10.78 -9.27
C ALA A 4 -1.37 11.76 -9.86
N ILE A 5 -1.54 12.13 -11.13
CA ILE A 5 -0.65 13.06 -11.84
C ILE A 5 -1.16 14.50 -11.73
N ALA A 6 -2.47 14.67 -11.72
CA ALA A 6 -3.12 15.97 -11.60
C ALA A 6 -4.48 15.83 -10.92
N VAL A 7 -4.90 16.87 -10.22
CA VAL A 7 -6.21 16.93 -9.57
C VAL A 7 -6.96 18.17 -10.02
N VAL A 8 -8.29 18.08 -10.09
CA VAL A 8 -9.17 19.14 -10.51
C VAL A 8 -10.23 19.39 -9.46
N ALA A 9 -10.42 20.65 -9.07
CA ALA A 9 -11.56 21.09 -8.27
C ALA A 9 -12.52 21.90 -9.13
N ALA A 10 -13.81 21.63 -8.99
CA ALA A 10 -14.87 22.38 -9.67
C ALA A 10 -16.09 22.51 -8.76
N LYS A 11 -17.05 23.34 -9.15
CA LYS A 11 -18.30 23.59 -8.39
C LYS A 11 -19.18 22.36 -8.25
N ASP A 12 -19.06 21.41 -9.19
CA ASP A 12 -19.80 20.15 -9.21
C ASP A 12 -18.99 19.07 -9.94
N ARG A 13 -19.43 17.81 -9.75
CA ARG A 13 -18.75 16.64 -10.31
C ARG A 13 -18.71 16.64 -11.83
N GLU A 14 -19.81 17.05 -12.48
CA GLU A 14 -19.90 17.04 -13.96
C GLU A 14 -18.85 17.98 -14.56
N THR A 15 -18.70 19.17 -13.99
CA THR A 15 -17.70 20.15 -14.41
C THR A 15 -16.28 19.63 -14.16
N ALA A 16 -16.02 18.98 -13.01
CA ALA A 16 -14.74 18.37 -12.73
C ALA A 16 -14.38 17.26 -13.74
N GLU A 17 -15.34 16.38 -14.07
CA GLU A 17 -15.14 15.31 -15.06
C GLU A 17 -14.87 15.85 -16.47
N LYS A 18 -15.52 16.94 -16.85
CA LYS A 18 -15.24 17.63 -18.12
C LYS A 18 -13.83 18.23 -18.12
N ALA A 19 -13.44 18.91 -17.06
CA ALA A 19 -12.13 19.54 -16.94
C ALA A 19 -11.00 18.48 -16.91
N LYS A 20 -11.18 17.37 -16.19
CA LYS A 20 -10.24 16.25 -16.15
C LYS A 20 -9.88 15.73 -17.54
N LYS A 21 -10.84 15.66 -18.47
CA LYS A 21 -10.64 15.21 -19.86
C LYS A 21 -9.81 16.18 -20.69
N LEU A 22 -9.63 17.42 -20.27
CA LEU A 22 -8.83 18.42 -20.96
C LEU A 22 -7.35 18.35 -20.61
N ILE A 23 -7.00 17.63 -19.53
CA ILE A 23 -5.61 17.45 -19.11
C ILE A 23 -4.92 16.54 -20.13
N LYS A 24 -3.81 17.02 -20.67
CA LYS A 24 -2.96 16.28 -21.59
C LYS A 24 -1.65 15.97 -20.89
N VAL A 25 -1.31 14.70 -20.82
CA VAL A 25 -0.06 14.23 -20.21
C VAL A 25 0.85 13.70 -21.30
N LYS A 26 2.11 14.13 -21.29
CA LYS A 26 3.16 13.59 -22.15
C LYS A 26 4.09 12.77 -21.24
N TYR A 27 4.22 11.48 -21.53
CA TYR A 27 5.07 10.57 -20.78
C TYR A 27 6.41 10.37 -21.49
N GLU A 28 7.46 10.26 -20.68
CA GLU A 28 8.72 9.66 -21.04
C GLU A 28 8.85 8.34 -20.26
N VAL A 29 9.00 7.24 -21.00
CA VAL A 29 9.09 5.91 -20.39
C VAL A 29 10.53 5.67 -19.94
N LEU A 30 10.74 5.53 -18.66
CA LEU A 30 12.03 5.22 -18.06
C LEU A 30 12.25 3.69 -18.02
N PRO A 31 13.51 3.23 -17.89
CA PRO A 31 13.80 1.83 -17.57
C PRO A 31 13.01 1.41 -16.32
N HIS A 32 12.41 0.23 -16.35
CA HIS A 32 11.52 -0.24 -15.30
C HIS A 32 11.69 -1.75 -15.06
N VAL A 33 11.18 -2.21 -13.94
CA VAL A 33 11.11 -3.63 -13.56
C VAL A 33 9.66 -3.99 -13.22
N HIS A 34 9.24 -5.23 -13.48
CA HIS A 34 7.88 -5.69 -13.26
C HIS A 34 7.77 -6.90 -12.33
N THR A 35 8.87 -7.62 -12.13
CA THR A 35 8.89 -8.80 -11.25
C THR A 35 9.95 -8.67 -10.18
N ILE A 36 9.82 -9.45 -9.11
CA ILE A 36 10.81 -9.47 -8.03
C ILE A 36 12.18 -9.99 -8.52
N GLU A 37 12.18 -10.90 -9.50
CA GLU A 37 13.41 -11.43 -10.10
C GLU A 37 14.14 -10.35 -10.89
N GLU A 38 13.42 -9.59 -11.72
CA GLU A 38 13.98 -8.44 -12.44
C GLU A 38 14.48 -7.37 -11.48
N ALA A 39 13.69 -7.06 -10.43
CA ALA A 39 14.04 -6.04 -9.45
C ALA A 39 15.26 -6.42 -8.60
N ALA A 40 15.45 -7.71 -8.31
CA ALA A 40 16.57 -8.23 -7.54
C ALA A 40 17.82 -8.54 -8.38
N ALA A 41 17.75 -8.44 -9.71
CA ALA A 41 18.88 -8.72 -10.60
C ALA A 41 20.00 -7.69 -10.42
N GLU A 42 21.25 -8.11 -10.62
CA GLU A 42 22.40 -7.20 -10.63
C GLU A 42 22.27 -6.19 -11.76
N GLY A 43 22.41 -4.90 -11.42
CA GLY A 43 22.28 -3.80 -12.40
C GLY A 43 20.83 -3.45 -12.79
N ALA A 44 19.83 -3.98 -12.07
CA ALA A 44 18.43 -3.62 -12.29
C ALA A 44 18.20 -2.10 -12.16
N PRO A 45 17.29 -1.52 -12.96
CA PRO A 45 16.85 -0.15 -12.74
C PRO A 45 16.31 0.02 -11.32
N LYS A 46 16.76 1.06 -10.64
CA LYS A 46 16.30 1.37 -9.28
C LYS A 46 14.88 1.94 -9.29
N VAL A 47 14.06 1.51 -8.36
CA VAL A 47 12.73 2.09 -8.11
C VAL A 47 12.86 3.42 -7.36
N PHE A 48 13.84 3.50 -6.43
CA PHE A 48 14.20 4.71 -5.69
C PHE A 48 15.68 4.99 -5.86
N ASP A 49 16.04 6.16 -6.35
CA ASP A 49 17.43 6.53 -6.63
C ASP A 49 18.31 6.57 -5.38
N GLU A 50 17.71 6.93 -4.22
CA GLU A 50 18.39 7.06 -2.94
C GLU A 50 18.73 5.70 -2.31
N GLU A 51 18.05 4.63 -2.71
CA GLU A 51 18.26 3.30 -2.16
C GLU A 51 19.41 2.57 -2.86
N GLU A 52 20.05 1.68 -2.13
CA GLU A 52 21.16 0.88 -2.67
C GLU A 52 20.67 -0.12 -3.71
N ASN A 53 19.52 -0.71 -3.47
CA ASN A 53 18.87 -1.70 -4.34
C ASN A 53 17.33 -1.66 -4.17
N ASN A 54 16.62 -2.54 -4.89
CA ASN A 54 15.16 -2.61 -4.85
C ASN A 54 14.59 -3.48 -3.70
N ILE A 55 15.34 -3.70 -2.61
CA ILE A 55 14.89 -4.47 -1.46
C ILE A 55 14.53 -3.50 -0.32
N CYS A 56 13.25 -3.23 -0.14
CA CYS A 56 12.79 -2.30 0.90
C CYS A 56 12.86 -2.87 2.32
N ALA A 57 12.87 -4.18 2.51
CA ALA A 57 12.99 -4.82 3.82
C ALA A 57 13.58 -6.23 3.70
N HIS A 58 14.42 -6.59 4.65
CA HIS A 58 14.93 -7.95 4.84
C HIS A 58 14.78 -8.36 6.29
N LYS A 59 14.17 -9.52 6.54
CA LYS A 59 13.99 -10.08 7.88
C LYS A 59 14.57 -11.48 7.92
N HIS A 60 15.30 -11.78 8.99
CA HIS A 60 15.82 -13.12 9.27
C HIS A 60 15.37 -13.54 10.67
N ILE A 61 14.66 -14.67 10.74
CA ILE A 61 14.19 -15.25 11.99
C ILE A 61 14.76 -16.66 12.09
N SER A 62 15.40 -16.95 13.20
CA SER A 62 15.96 -18.28 13.47
C SER A 62 15.70 -18.68 14.92
N ARG A 63 15.23 -19.92 15.11
CA ARG A 63 15.01 -20.51 16.42
C ARG A 63 15.43 -21.98 16.40
N GLY A 64 16.38 -22.34 17.27
CA GLY A 64 16.96 -23.69 17.30
C GLY A 64 17.76 -24.02 16.03
N ASN A 65 17.77 -25.32 15.66
CA ASN A 65 18.43 -25.81 14.46
C ASN A 65 17.41 -26.52 13.54
N ALA A 66 16.70 -25.71 12.74
CA ALA A 66 15.65 -26.21 11.84
C ALA A 66 16.21 -27.21 10.80
N GLU A 67 17.41 -26.99 10.27
CA GLU A 67 17.99 -27.88 9.26
C GLU A 67 18.30 -29.28 9.81
N GLU A 68 18.80 -29.34 11.04
CA GLU A 68 19.04 -30.62 11.73
C GLU A 68 17.72 -31.29 12.09
N ALA A 69 16.74 -30.56 12.59
CA ALA A 69 15.43 -31.07 12.94
C ALA A 69 14.70 -31.64 11.71
N ILE A 70 14.74 -30.95 10.57
CA ILE A 70 14.18 -31.42 9.31
C ILE A 70 14.90 -32.70 8.83
N ARG A 71 16.23 -32.72 8.89
CA ARG A 71 17.03 -33.88 8.47
C ARG A 71 16.74 -35.13 9.28
N ASN A 72 16.43 -34.95 10.58
CA ASN A 72 16.11 -36.03 11.52
C ASN A 72 14.60 -36.38 11.54
N SER A 73 13.77 -35.70 10.73
CA SER A 73 12.34 -35.96 10.64
C SER A 73 12.06 -37.25 9.87
N LYS A 74 10.96 -37.94 10.26
CA LYS A 74 10.52 -39.15 9.54
C LYS A 74 9.92 -38.84 8.18
N TYR A 75 9.18 -37.74 8.10
CA TYR A 75 8.56 -37.25 6.88
C TYR A 75 9.00 -35.81 6.64
N VAL A 76 9.41 -35.53 5.39
CA VAL A 76 9.80 -34.19 4.97
C VAL A 76 9.06 -33.86 3.69
N ILE A 77 8.49 -32.67 3.65
CA ILE A 77 7.84 -32.12 2.46
C ILE A 77 8.45 -30.76 2.14
N SER A 78 8.69 -30.53 0.87
CA SER A 78 9.08 -29.24 0.33
C SER A 78 8.10 -28.82 -0.75
N HIS A 79 7.65 -27.57 -0.72
CA HIS A 79 6.71 -27.04 -1.70
C HIS A 79 6.93 -25.56 -1.92
N HIS A 80 6.64 -25.13 -3.15
CA HIS A 80 6.58 -23.73 -3.54
C HIS A 80 5.12 -23.27 -3.57
N PHE A 81 4.85 -22.10 -2.96
CA PHE A 81 3.52 -21.49 -2.95
C PHE A 81 3.61 -20.08 -3.52
N GLU A 82 2.62 -19.70 -4.29
CA GLU A 82 2.45 -18.34 -4.79
C GLU A 82 1.06 -17.81 -4.44
N THR A 83 0.99 -16.53 -4.06
CA THR A 83 -0.28 -15.82 -3.94
C THR A 83 -0.28 -14.64 -4.90
N PRO A 84 -1.37 -14.38 -5.62
CA PRO A 84 -1.45 -13.26 -6.57
C PRO A 84 -1.70 -11.93 -5.87
N TRP A 85 -1.55 -10.83 -6.60
CA TRP A 85 -2.15 -9.55 -6.25
C TRP A 85 -3.64 -9.73 -6.03
N THR A 86 -4.14 -9.33 -4.88
CA THR A 86 -5.54 -9.54 -4.52
C THR A 86 -6.21 -8.22 -4.16
N GLU A 87 -7.38 -8.02 -4.74
CA GLU A 87 -8.25 -6.89 -4.51
C GLU A 87 -9.00 -7.05 -3.17
N HIS A 88 -9.03 -5.99 -2.35
CA HIS A 88 -9.78 -5.97 -1.08
C HIS A 88 -11.30 -5.92 -1.29
N ALA A 89 -11.73 -5.26 -2.36
CA ALA A 89 -13.12 -5.15 -2.79
C ALA A 89 -14.10 -4.70 -1.69
N PHE A 90 -13.66 -3.80 -0.80
CA PHE A 90 -14.54 -3.25 0.22
C PHE A 90 -15.77 -2.56 -0.41
N LEU A 91 -16.92 -2.64 0.25
CA LEU A 91 -18.20 -2.16 -0.30
C LEU A 91 -18.21 -0.64 -0.51
N GLU A 92 -17.62 0.12 0.41
CA GLU A 92 -17.54 1.57 0.34
C GLU A 92 -16.24 2.02 -0.36
N PRO A 93 -16.30 2.62 -1.58
CA PRO A 93 -15.14 3.28 -2.17
C PRO A 93 -14.64 4.44 -1.32
N GLU A 94 -13.38 4.79 -1.50
CA GLU A 94 -12.70 5.84 -0.77
C GLU A 94 -13.41 7.19 -0.90
N CYS A 95 -13.52 7.89 0.21
CA CYS A 95 -14.14 9.21 0.28
C CYS A 95 -13.45 10.06 1.34
N ALA A 96 -13.17 11.32 1.00
CA ALA A 96 -12.75 12.32 1.96
C ALA A 96 -13.44 13.66 1.68
N VAL A 97 -13.67 14.41 2.75
CA VAL A 97 -14.12 15.80 2.70
C VAL A 97 -13.14 16.63 3.50
N ALA A 98 -12.61 17.70 2.93
CA ALA A 98 -11.74 18.62 3.62
C ALA A 98 -12.30 20.05 3.55
N PHE A 99 -12.12 20.82 4.63
CA PHE A 99 -12.57 22.21 4.74
C PHE A 99 -11.76 22.92 5.82
N TYR A 100 -11.82 24.25 5.88
CA TYR A 100 -11.29 25.01 7.01
C TYR A 100 -12.32 25.04 8.13
N ASP A 101 -11.91 24.68 9.33
CA ASP A 101 -12.74 24.81 10.54
C ASP A 101 -12.75 26.23 11.10
N GLU A 102 -13.42 26.43 12.25
CA GLU A 102 -13.56 27.74 12.92
C GLU A 102 -12.23 28.28 13.44
N ASP A 103 -11.27 27.38 13.73
CA ASP A 103 -9.92 27.75 14.18
C ASP A 103 -8.98 28.11 13.01
N GLY A 104 -9.43 27.89 11.77
CA GLY A 104 -8.66 28.07 10.56
C GLY A 104 -7.72 26.91 10.24
N ASP A 105 -7.94 25.74 10.84
CA ASP A 105 -7.22 24.52 10.55
C ASP A 105 -7.88 23.76 9.40
N VAL A 106 -7.10 22.99 8.63
CA VAL A 106 -7.63 22.11 7.60
C VAL A 106 -8.20 20.87 8.28
N PHE A 107 -9.52 20.77 8.30
CA PHE A 107 -10.23 19.63 8.86
C PHE A 107 -10.56 18.61 7.77
N ILE A 108 -10.25 17.32 8.01
CA ILE A 108 -10.44 16.23 7.06
C ILE A 108 -11.35 15.18 7.70
N TYR A 109 -12.52 14.95 7.09
CA TYR A 109 -13.32 13.76 7.32
C TYR A 109 -12.99 12.71 6.28
N SER A 110 -12.64 11.50 6.71
CA SER A 110 -12.33 10.40 5.79
C SER A 110 -12.89 9.07 6.26
N THR A 111 -12.93 8.12 5.36
CA THR A 111 -13.30 6.73 5.64
C THR A 111 -12.05 5.86 5.45
N ASP A 112 -11.04 6.05 6.31
CA ASP A 112 -9.77 5.32 6.30
C ASP A 112 -9.58 4.46 7.58
N GLN A 113 -8.52 3.68 7.62
CA GLN A 113 -8.19 2.81 8.74
C GLN A 113 -7.10 3.41 9.66
N SER A 114 -6.56 4.59 9.32
CA SER A 114 -5.45 5.20 10.06
C SER A 114 -5.50 6.73 10.07
N ALA A 115 -6.36 7.30 10.94
CA ALA A 115 -6.48 8.75 11.10
C ALA A 115 -5.15 9.43 11.46
N HIS A 116 -4.30 8.77 12.25
CA HIS A 116 -3.01 9.31 12.64
C HIS A 116 -2.02 9.35 11.47
N GLN A 117 -2.02 8.34 10.60
CA GLN A 117 -1.21 8.35 9.39
C GLN A 117 -1.69 9.46 8.44
N THR A 118 -3.01 9.55 8.23
CA THR A 118 -3.61 10.62 7.42
C THR A 118 -3.24 12.00 7.96
N LEU A 119 -3.28 12.21 9.28
CA LEU A 119 -2.85 13.46 9.91
C LEU A 119 -1.38 13.77 9.61
N HIS A 120 -0.51 12.79 9.83
CA HIS A 120 0.94 12.94 9.63
C HIS A 120 1.26 13.32 8.19
N GLU A 121 0.79 12.53 7.23
CA GLU A 121 1.08 12.72 5.81
C GLU A 121 0.47 14.03 5.25
N CYS A 122 -0.76 14.37 5.65
CA CYS A 122 -1.36 15.63 5.25
C CYS A 122 -0.65 16.84 5.85
N SER A 123 -0.15 16.74 7.08
CA SER A 123 0.65 17.79 7.69
C SER A 123 1.98 18.00 6.96
N LEU A 124 2.65 16.92 6.58
CA LEU A 124 3.88 16.97 5.76
C LEU A 124 3.61 17.60 4.39
N LEU A 125 2.57 17.14 3.69
CA LEU A 125 2.22 17.65 2.37
C LEU A 125 1.91 19.15 2.38
N LEU A 126 1.16 19.61 3.39
CA LEU A 126 0.75 21.02 3.50
C LEU A 126 1.80 21.91 4.18
N GLY A 127 2.86 21.33 4.75
CA GLY A 127 3.90 22.06 5.45
C GLY A 127 3.41 22.79 6.72
N THR A 128 2.40 22.21 7.41
CA THR A 128 1.80 22.81 8.59
C THR A 128 1.23 21.75 9.54
N ASP A 129 1.24 22.04 10.82
CA ASP A 129 0.59 21.26 11.88
C ASP A 129 -0.90 21.62 12.10
N LYS A 130 -1.39 22.63 11.37
CA LYS A 130 -2.78 23.07 11.41
C LYS A 130 -3.68 22.15 10.57
N VAL A 131 -3.71 20.89 10.93
CA VAL A 131 -4.49 19.83 10.29
C VAL A 131 -5.21 19.04 11.38
N LYS A 132 -6.46 18.73 11.16
CA LYS A 132 -7.28 17.85 12.02
C LYS A 132 -7.90 16.75 11.17
N VAL A 133 -7.91 15.54 11.69
CA VAL A 133 -8.49 14.38 11.00
C VAL A 133 -9.50 13.69 11.89
N GLN A 134 -10.64 13.36 11.33
CA GLN A 134 -11.66 12.55 11.97
C GLN A 134 -12.14 11.47 11.03
N ASN A 135 -12.06 10.21 11.48
CA ASN A 135 -12.65 9.12 10.71
C ASN A 135 -14.15 9.07 10.91
N ALA A 136 -14.87 8.91 9.81
CA ALA A 136 -16.27 8.49 9.80
C ALA A 136 -16.37 6.97 9.95
N LEU A 137 -17.59 6.45 9.99
CA LEU A 137 -17.81 5.00 9.93
C LEU A 137 -17.28 4.44 8.61
N VAL A 138 -16.44 3.42 8.71
CA VAL A 138 -15.76 2.83 7.56
C VAL A 138 -16.55 1.64 7.03
N GLY A 139 -16.98 1.71 5.78
CA GLY A 139 -17.74 0.66 5.09
C GLY A 139 -16.88 -0.47 4.54
N GLY A 140 -15.93 -0.97 5.35
CA GLY A 140 -14.94 -1.98 5.00
C GLY A 140 -13.64 -1.37 4.51
N GLY A 141 -12.53 -2.06 4.78
CA GLY A 141 -11.18 -1.64 4.37
C GLY A 141 -10.25 -2.82 4.20
N PHE A 142 -10.25 -3.78 5.14
CA PHE A 142 -9.48 -5.04 5.08
C PHE A 142 -7.97 -4.83 4.86
N GLY A 143 -7.43 -3.69 5.34
CA GLY A 143 -6.06 -3.25 5.10
C GLY A 143 -5.88 -2.34 3.88
N GLY A 144 -6.83 -2.30 2.95
CA GLY A 144 -6.75 -1.47 1.74
C GLY A 144 -7.00 0.03 1.94
N LYS A 145 -7.45 0.44 3.13
CA LYS A 145 -7.65 1.84 3.50
C LYS A 145 -6.67 2.32 4.59
N GLU A 146 -5.57 1.60 4.81
CA GLU A 146 -4.49 2.06 5.67
C GLU A 146 -3.62 3.10 4.97
N ASP A 147 -3.40 2.95 3.66
CA ASP A 147 -2.73 3.95 2.82
C ASP A 147 -3.68 5.08 2.40
N MET A 148 -3.10 6.24 2.09
CA MET A 148 -3.86 7.38 1.60
C MET A 148 -4.14 7.28 0.10
N THR A 149 -5.38 7.55 -0.28
CA THR A 149 -5.81 7.60 -1.69
C THR A 149 -6.42 8.94 -2.09
N VAL A 150 -7.32 9.47 -1.29
CA VAL A 150 -8.08 10.71 -1.59
C VAL A 150 -7.93 11.80 -0.53
N GLN A 151 -7.49 11.47 0.68
CA GLN A 151 -7.42 12.38 1.81
C GLN A 151 -6.49 13.56 1.55
N HIS A 152 -5.26 13.26 1.15
CA HIS A 152 -4.22 14.25 0.85
C HIS A 152 -4.61 15.14 -0.34
N LEU A 153 -5.29 14.57 -1.35
CA LEU A 153 -5.75 15.32 -2.52
C LEU A 153 -6.89 16.29 -2.16
N ALA A 154 -7.85 15.86 -1.35
CA ALA A 154 -8.91 16.72 -0.83
C ALA A 154 -8.34 17.84 0.05
N ALA A 155 -7.39 17.52 0.94
CA ALA A 155 -6.71 18.48 1.79
C ALA A 155 -5.92 19.52 0.99
N LEU A 156 -5.14 19.08 -0.01
CA LEU A 156 -4.37 19.96 -0.89
C LEU A 156 -5.28 20.92 -1.66
N LEU A 157 -6.35 20.41 -2.26
CA LEU A 157 -7.30 21.25 -3.00
C LEU A 157 -8.00 22.24 -2.08
N THR A 158 -8.38 21.84 -0.87
CA THR A 158 -8.92 22.76 0.14
C THR A 158 -7.91 23.83 0.52
N TYR A 159 -6.65 23.43 0.76
CA TYR A 159 -5.59 24.36 1.14
C TYR A 159 -5.32 25.40 0.04
N VAL A 160 -5.30 25.01 -1.23
CA VAL A 160 -5.05 25.90 -2.36
C VAL A 160 -6.27 26.78 -2.68
N THR A 161 -7.46 26.19 -2.72
CA THR A 161 -8.67 26.90 -3.14
C THR A 161 -9.35 27.71 -2.04
N LYS A 162 -9.03 27.42 -0.78
CA LYS A 162 -9.69 27.96 0.42
C LYS A 162 -11.19 27.66 0.47
N LYS A 163 -11.61 26.56 -0.15
CA LYS A 163 -13.01 26.12 -0.24
C LYS A 163 -13.14 24.68 0.24
N PRO A 164 -14.32 24.28 0.74
CA PRO A 164 -14.60 22.87 1.04
C PRO A 164 -14.47 22.02 -0.23
N VAL A 165 -13.79 20.88 -0.11
CA VAL A 165 -13.60 19.93 -1.19
C VAL A 165 -14.05 18.54 -0.73
N LYS A 166 -14.84 17.88 -1.57
CA LYS A 166 -15.20 16.49 -1.43
C LYS A 166 -14.59 15.69 -2.58
N MET A 167 -13.84 14.65 -2.24
CA MET A 167 -13.31 13.69 -3.21
C MET A 167 -13.85 12.30 -2.89
N LYS A 168 -14.44 11.64 -3.89
CA LYS A 168 -14.97 10.28 -3.77
C LYS A 168 -14.68 9.53 -5.05
N LEU A 169 -14.04 8.37 -4.92
CA LEU A 169 -13.81 7.48 -6.05
C LEU A 169 -15.08 6.75 -6.47
N THR A 170 -15.20 6.48 -7.75
CA THR A 170 -16.13 5.47 -8.26
C THR A 170 -15.59 4.08 -7.94
N ARG A 171 -16.42 3.04 -8.08
CA ARG A 171 -15.94 1.65 -7.93
C ARG A 171 -14.80 1.35 -8.91
N ALA A 172 -14.88 1.78 -10.15
CA ALA A 172 -13.85 1.56 -11.14
C ALA A 172 -12.53 2.27 -10.78
N GLU A 173 -12.61 3.51 -10.31
CA GLU A 173 -11.43 4.25 -9.82
C GLU A 173 -10.84 3.61 -8.58
N SER A 174 -11.67 3.21 -7.62
CA SER A 174 -11.24 2.51 -6.39
C SER A 174 -10.44 1.24 -6.74
N LEU A 175 -10.98 0.37 -7.59
CA LEU A 175 -10.30 -0.85 -8.04
C LEU A 175 -8.98 -0.58 -8.78
N LEU A 176 -8.85 0.58 -9.42
CA LEU A 176 -7.65 0.95 -10.15
C LEU A 176 -6.56 1.55 -9.25
N VAL A 177 -6.95 2.39 -8.30
CA VAL A 177 -6.05 3.32 -7.60
C VAL A 177 -5.56 2.77 -6.27
N HIS A 178 -6.43 2.15 -5.45
CA HIS A 178 -6.01 1.78 -4.10
C HIS A 178 -5.00 0.62 -4.07
N PRO A 179 -4.15 0.54 -3.05
CA PRO A 179 -3.17 -0.53 -2.88
C PRO A 179 -3.82 -1.90 -2.88
N LYS A 180 -3.09 -2.89 -3.38
CA LYS A 180 -3.53 -4.29 -3.40
C LYS A 180 -2.85 -5.08 -2.28
N ARG A 181 -3.38 -6.25 -1.95
CA ARG A 181 -2.66 -7.22 -1.14
C ARG A 181 -1.41 -7.65 -1.88
N HIS A 182 -0.28 -7.66 -1.17
CA HIS A 182 0.99 -8.06 -1.75
C HIS A 182 0.96 -9.53 -2.21
N PRO A 183 1.49 -9.85 -3.37
CA PRO A 183 1.76 -11.25 -3.73
C PRO A 183 2.92 -11.78 -2.92
N PHE A 184 2.89 -13.05 -2.63
CA PHE A 184 3.94 -13.76 -1.91
C PHE A 184 4.43 -14.97 -2.69
N TYR A 185 5.72 -15.20 -2.67
CA TYR A 185 6.44 -16.32 -3.24
C TYR A 185 7.16 -17.02 -2.09
N MET A 186 6.79 -18.28 -1.82
CA MET A 186 7.20 -18.95 -0.60
C MET A 186 7.75 -20.34 -0.91
N ASP A 187 9.06 -20.54 -0.70
CA ASP A 187 9.68 -21.86 -0.69
C ASP A 187 9.67 -22.38 0.74
N MET A 188 8.92 -23.43 1.01
CA MET A 188 8.77 -23.99 2.35
C MET A 188 9.22 -25.43 2.41
N THR A 189 9.98 -25.77 3.44
CA THR A 189 10.33 -27.15 3.80
C THR A 189 9.93 -27.40 5.24
N MET A 190 9.19 -28.47 5.49
CA MET A 190 8.72 -28.87 6.80
C MET A 190 9.03 -30.34 7.05
N GLY A 191 9.48 -30.63 8.25
CA GLY A 191 9.72 -31.99 8.73
C GLY A 191 8.85 -32.32 9.93
N CYS A 192 8.32 -33.57 9.99
CA CYS A 192 7.59 -34.07 11.16
C CYS A 192 8.03 -35.49 11.57
N ASP A 193 7.69 -35.86 12.80
CA ASP A 193 7.88 -37.21 13.34
C ASP A 193 6.81 -38.20 12.82
N ALA A 194 6.84 -39.44 13.34
CA ALA A 194 5.89 -40.49 12.96
C ALA A 194 4.45 -40.20 13.40
N ASN A 195 4.26 -39.32 14.37
CA ASN A 195 2.97 -38.95 14.94
C ASN A 195 2.40 -37.66 14.33
N GLY A 196 3.15 -37.02 13.42
CA GLY A 196 2.75 -35.78 12.78
C GLY A 196 3.15 -34.51 13.56
N ASN A 197 3.96 -34.63 14.62
CA ASN A 197 4.48 -33.46 15.31
C ASN A 197 5.52 -32.76 14.44
N ILE A 198 5.37 -31.46 14.26
CA ILE A 198 6.32 -30.63 13.49
C ILE A 198 7.64 -30.54 14.25
N MET A 199 8.73 -30.98 13.61
CA MET A 199 10.08 -30.98 14.15
C MET A 199 10.86 -29.73 13.74
N GLY A 200 10.69 -29.28 12.50
CA GLY A 200 11.37 -28.11 11.97
C GLY A 200 10.67 -27.55 10.72
N VAL A 201 10.80 -26.25 10.55
CA VAL A 201 10.31 -25.51 9.37
C VAL A 201 11.43 -24.60 8.86
N LYS A 202 11.64 -24.61 7.55
CA LYS A 202 12.48 -23.66 6.83
C LYS A 202 11.63 -23.00 5.76
N ALA A 203 11.60 -21.68 5.74
CA ALA A 203 10.87 -20.91 4.74
C ALA A 203 11.77 -19.81 4.16
N LYS A 204 11.69 -19.61 2.84
CA LYS A 204 12.15 -18.42 2.15
C LYS A 204 10.92 -17.74 1.59
N VAL A 205 10.70 -16.50 2.01
CA VAL A 205 9.51 -15.72 1.64
C VAL A 205 9.95 -14.46 0.95
N ALA A 206 9.42 -14.20 -0.23
CA ALA A 206 9.57 -12.95 -0.94
C ALA A 206 8.19 -12.34 -1.19
N SER A 207 8.09 -11.03 -1.10
CA SER A 207 6.86 -10.28 -1.33
C SER A 207 7.15 -9.07 -2.21
N ASP A 208 6.27 -8.81 -3.17
CA ASP A 208 6.36 -7.64 -4.03
C ASP A 208 5.49 -6.51 -3.45
N THR A 209 6.11 -5.36 -3.21
CA THR A 209 5.40 -4.18 -2.70
C THR A 209 4.95 -3.23 -3.80
N GLY A 210 5.31 -3.49 -5.06
CA GLY A 210 5.13 -2.56 -6.17
C GLY A 210 6.06 -1.35 -6.11
N ALA A 211 5.69 -0.29 -6.79
CA ALA A 211 6.51 0.92 -6.94
C ALA A 211 6.61 1.78 -5.66
N PHE A 212 5.79 1.52 -4.66
CA PHE A 212 5.79 2.25 -3.39
C PHE A 212 5.98 1.27 -2.25
N ALA A 213 6.97 1.51 -1.39
CA ALA A 213 7.25 0.64 -0.25
C ALA A 213 6.09 0.59 0.76
N SER A 214 5.47 1.73 1.05
CA SER A 214 4.32 1.89 1.95
C SER A 214 4.36 0.91 3.15
N LEU A 215 3.41 -0.01 3.27
CA LEU A 215 3.31 -1.02 4.32
C LEU A 215 4.07 -2.32 4.01
N GLY A 216 4.86 -2.39 2.94
CA GLY A 216 5.55 -3.62 2.53
C GLY A 216 6.44 -4.24 3.61
N GLY A 217 7.24 -3.43 4.30
CA GLY A 217 8.06 -3.87 5.44
C GLY A 217 7.23 -4.47 6.58
N PRO A 218 6.26 -3.74 7.15
CA PRO A 218 5.34 -4.24 8.18
C PRO A 218 4.55 -5.48 7.76
N VAL A 219 4.10 -5.57 6.51
CA VAL A 219 3.38 -6.75 5.98
C VAL A 219 4.28 -7.98 5.97
N LEU A 220 5.52 -7.86 5.49
CA LEU A 220 6.49 -8.95 5.52
C LEU A 220 6.80 -9.38 6.96
N GLU A 221 7.00 -8.44 7.87
CA GLU A 221 7.28 -8.73 9.27
C GLU A 221 6.14 -9.52 9.93
N ARG A 222 4.89 -9.12 9.73
CA ARG A 222 3.71 -9.83 10.23
C ARG A 222 3.54 -11.23 9.61
N ALA A 223 3.97 -11.41 8.37
CA ALA A 223 3.94 -12.73 7.72
C ALA A 223 5.00 -13.70 8.29
N CYS A 224 6.05 -13.17 8.93
CA CYS A 224 7.15 -13.97 9.50
C CYS A 224 6.99 -14.24 11.02
N THR A 225 6.01 -13.64 11.69
CA THR A 225 5.75 -13.81 13.14
C THR A 225 4.54 -14.67 13.41
#